data_27e9a03bd2c7e811b220a9191a33aef1
#
_entry.id   27e9a03bd2c7e811b220a9191a33aef1
#
_cell.length_a   1.000
_cell.length_b   1.000
_cell.length_c   1.000
_cell.angle_alpha   90.00
_cell.angle_beta   90.00
_cell.angle_gamma   90.00
#
_symmetry.space_group_name_H-M   'P 1'
#
loop_
_entity.id
_entity.type
_entity.pdbx_description
1 polymer ?
#
loop_
_entity_poly.entity_id
_entity_poly.type
_entity_poly.pdbx_seq_one_letter_code
_entity_poly.pdbx_strand_id
1 'polypeptide(L)'
;MQNVPRIFLEQNLESGKSFPVDKDIVHYLRRVMRRDDCLVFNNGVEYIARLSSDDKFIVLGEKTNHIDPSNNLTLYFAPIKKTEDLLNMATQMGVAVLQPVITARTVAHHINWGRMKKITVEASEQSNRNTVPQLLAPIKFEDLDLADVIVGDERAAHGVDIGSNGKLYSKILIGPEGGFSDAEFEKIDKAGAGKMSLGKTVLRAETAAVVAIARMLNK
;
A
#
# COMPACT_ATOMS: atom_id res chain seq x y z
N MET A 1 -10.46 23.26 -3.74
CA MET A 1 -9.12 23.40 -3.11
C MET A 1 -8.10 23.45 -4.24
N GLN A 2 -7.17 24.42 -4.22
CA GLN A 2 -6.08 24.45 -5.19
C GLN A 2 -5.24 23.18 -4.99
N ASN A 3 -4.88 22.53 -6.10
CA ASN A 3 -4.09 21.29 -6.10
C ASN A 3 -2.63 21.63 -5.73
N VAL A 4 -2.32 21.69 -4.43
CA VAL A 4 -0.95 21.94 -3.95
C VAL A 4 -0.15 20.65 -4.12
N PRO A 5 1.00 20.68 -4.83
CA PRO A 5 1.82 19.49 -5.01
C PRO A 5 2.34 18.98 -3.67
N ARG A 6 2.38 17.67 -3.53
CA ARG A 6 2.91 17.00 -2.35
C ARG A 6 4.18 16.25 -2.71
N ILE A 7 5.18 16.36 -1.87
CA ILE A 7 6.52 15.81 -2.07
C ILE A 7 6.91 14.96 -0.85
N PHE A 8 7.21 13.71 -1.10
CA PHE A 8 7.78 12.83 -0.10
C PHE A 8 9.29 13.07 0.05
N LEU A 9 9.77 13.30 1.28
CA LEU A 9 11.20 13.35 1.58
C LEU A 9 11.54 12.34 2.68
N GLU A 10 12.48 11.43 2.38
CA GLU A 10 12.92 10.36 3.30
C GLU A 10 13.88 10.87 4.39
N GLN A 11 13.55 11.99 5.04
CA GLN A 11 14.35 12.62 6.11
C GLN A 11 13.45 12.97 7.29
N ASN A 12 14.09 13.23 8.44
CA ASN A 12 13.37 13.76 9.60
C ASN A 12 13.04 15.23 9.35
N LEU A 13 11.73 15.49 9.17
CA LEU A 13 11.20 16.82 8.87
C LEU A 13 11.09 17.66 10.15
N GLU A 14 11.51 18.93 10.04
CA GLU A 14 11.43 19.90 11.13
C GLU A 14 11.26 21.29 10.54
N SER A 15 10.41 22.13 11.15
CA SER A 15 10.17 23.50 10.72
C SER A 15 11.45 24.32 10.64
N GLY A 16 11.59 25.11 9.58
CA GLY A 16 12.74 25.96 9.32
C GLY A 16 13.94 25.23 8.68
N LYS A 17 13.94 23.90 8.59
CA LYS A 17 15.01 23.17 7.90
C LYS A 17 14.88 23.26 6.39
N SER A 18 16.03 23.14 5.72
CA SER A 18 16.14 23.09 4.26
C SER A 18 16.71 21.75 3.82
N PHE A 19 16.12 21.16 2.79
CA PHE A 19 16.56 19.87 2.24
C PHE A 19 16.93 20.03 0.77
N PRO A 20 18.08 19.47 0.34
CA PRO A 20 18.45 19.48 -1.07
C PRO A 20 17.43 18.69 -1.88
N VAL A 21 17.13 19.17 -3.07
CA VAL A 21 16.21 18.53 -4.01
C VAL A 21 16.91 18.14 -5.31
N ASP A 22 16.45 17.07 -5.89
CA ASP A 22 16.90 16.63 -7.20
C ASP A 22 16.24 17.40 -8.35
N LYS A 23 16.76 17.17 -9.55
CA LYS A 23 16.25 17.83 -10.77
C LYS A 23 14.80 17.44 -11.12
N ASP A 24 14.37 16.26 -10.71
CA ASP A 24 13.02 15.76 -11.02
C ASP A 24 11.98 16.51 -10.19
N ILE A 25 12.24 16.73 -8.90
CA ILE A 25 11.39 17.55 -8.03
C ILE A 25 11.33 19.00 -8.53
N VAL A 26 12.48 19.59 -8.88
CA VAL A 26 12.54 20.95 -9.44
C VAL A 26 11.74 21.04 -10.74
N HIS A 27 11.94 20.08 -11.65
CA HIS A 27 11.20 20.03 -12.92
C HIS A 27 9.69 19.91 -12.67
N TYR A 28 9.29 19.02 -11.76
CA TYR A 28 7.89 18.84 -11.40
C TYR A 28 7.26 20.13 -10.88
N LEU A 29 7.88 20.79 -9.90
CA LEU A 29 7.35 22.02 -9.34
C LEU A 29 7.33 23.17 -10.36
N ARG A 30 8.46 23.42 -11.05
CA ARG A 30 8.60 24.58 -11.94
C ARG A 30 7.91 24.43 -13.29
N ARG A 31 7.95 23.23 -13.88
CA ARG A 31 7.48 23.01 -15.27
C ARG A 31 6.10 22.36 -15.34
N VAL A 32 5.82 21.41 -14.47
CA VAL A 32 4.54 20.71 -14.47
C VAL A 32 3.51 21.49 -13.65
N MET A 33 3.80 21.74 -12.38
CA MET A 33 2.87 22.42 -11.46
C MET A 33 2.91 23.95 -11.57
N ARG A 34 4.01 24.52 -12.09
CA ARG A 34 4.26 25.97 -12.24
C ARG A 34 4.09 26.74 -10.93
N ARG A 35 4.64 26.17 -9.87
CA ARG A 35 4.58 26.69 -8.49
C ARG A 35 5.93 26.50 -7.81
N ASP A 36 6.15 27.26 -6.76
CA ASP A 36 7.28 27.08 -5.83
C ASP A 36 6.83 26.62 -4.45
N ASP A 37 5.54 26.75 -4.15
CA ASP A 37 4.94 26.24 -2.91
C ASP A 37 4.50 24.78 -3.08
N CYS A 38 4.71 23.98 -2.06
CA CYS A 38 4.34 22.58 -1.98
C CYS A 38 4.05 22.16 -0.53
N LEU A 39 3.58 20.95 -0.36
CA LEU A 39 3.53 20.26 0.92
C LEU A 39 4.62 19.19 0.94
N VAL A 40 5.35 19.11 2.04
CA VAL A 40 6.36 18.06 2.23
C VAL A 40 5.94 17.16 3.37
N PHE A 41 5.99 15.86 3.17
CA PHE A 41 5.54 14.90 4.17
C PHE A 41 6.50 13.72 4.34
N ASN A 42 6.49 13.14 5.54
CA ASN A 42 7.08 11.85 5.91
C ASN A 42 6.61 11.45 7.32
N ASN A 43 6.56 10.13 7.59
CA ASN A 43 6.30 9.55 8.92
C ASN A 43 5.08 10.16 9.65
N GLY A 44 3.99 10.41 8.90
CA GLY A 44 2.73 10.93 9.47
C GLY A 44 2.74 12.42 9.78
N VAL A 45 3.76 13.16 9.37
CA VAL A 45 3.81 14.63 9.49
C VAL A 45 3.87 15.30 8.12
N GLU A 46 3.32 16.50 8.04
CA GLU A 46 3.30 17.31 6.84
C GLU A 46 3.63 18.77 7.15
N TYR A 47 4.38 19.41 6.27
CA TYR A 47 4.78 20.81 6.38
C TYR A 47 4.43 21.58 5.11
N ILE A 48 3.99 22.83 5.27
CA ILE A 48 4.01 23.81 4.19
C ILE A 48 5.46 24.05 3.82
N ALA A 49 5.79 24.06 2.54
CA ALA A 49 7.16 24.20 2.10
C ALA A 49 7.26 25.05 0.82
N ARG A 50 8.46 25.51 0.53
CA ARG A 50 8.73 26.28 -0.68
C ARG A 50 10.10 25.90 -1.28
N LEU A 51 10.13 25.80 -2.60
CA LEU A 51 11.36 25.70 -3.37
C LEU A 51 12.15 27.00 -3.28
N SER A 52 13.46 26.93 -2.97
CA SER A 52 14.35 28.10 -2.92
C SER A 52 14.49 28.79 -4.28
N SER A 53 14.86 30.05 -4.28
CA SER A 53 15.00 30.84 -5.52
C SER A 53 16.11 30.34 -6.46
N ASP A 54 17.11 29.63 -5.91
CA ASP A 54 18.20 29.00 -6.67
C ASP A 54 17.90 27.55 -7.10
N ASP A 55 16.68 27.06 -6.83
CA ASP A 55 16.19 25.73 -7.17
C ASP A 55 17.02 24.57 -6.56
N LYS A 56 17.72 24.80 -5.44
CA LYS A 56 18.57 23.77 -4.82
C LYS A 56 17.96 23.12 -3.59
N PHE A 57 17.05 23.82 -2.90
CA PHE A 57 16.51 23.37 -1.63
C PHE A 57 15.00 23.51 -1.58
N ILE A 58 14.34 22.63 -0.84
CA ILE A 58 13.00 22.88 -0.28
C ILE A 58 13.16 23.32 1.15
N VAL A 59 12.55 24.47 1.49
CA VAL A 59 12.56 25.06 2.83
C VAL A 59 11.22 24.78 3.51
N LEU A 60 11.25 24.11 4.67
CA LEU A 60 10.05 23.81 5.45
C LEU A 60 9.60 25.00 6.27
N GLY A 61 8.33 25.33 6.18
CA GLY A 61 7.64 26.31 7.01
C GLY A 61 6.91 25.67 8.19
N GLU A 62 5.65 25.99 8.36
CA GLU A 62 4.80 25.51 9.46
C GLU A 62 4.33 24.06 9.20
N LYS A 63 4.22 23.31 10.29
CA LYS A 63 3.59 21.97 10.28
C LYS A 63 2.09 22.13 10.07
N THR A 64 1.50 21.30 9.22
CA THR A 64 0.05 21.25 9.04
C THR A 64 -0.63 20.44 10.15
N ASN A 65 -1.96 20.56 10.23
CA ASN A 65 -2.78 19.74 11.14
C ASN A 65 -3.31 18.46 10.47
N HIS A 66 -2.84 18.16 9.26
CA HIS A 66 -3.27 16.94 8.56
C HIS A 66 -2.71 15.68 9.23
N ILE A 67 -3.59 14.74 9.54
CA ILE A 67 -3.25 13.45 10.18
C ILE A 67 -3.90 12.34 9.38
N ASP A 68 -3.11 11.33 9.00
CA ASP A 68 -3.64 10.13 8.38
C ASP A 68 -4.56 9.38 9.35
N PRO A 69 -5.64 8.75 8.86
CA PRO A 69 -6.40 7.80 9.65
C PRO A 69 -5.48 6.69 10.18
N SER A 70 -5.54 6.44 11.48
CA SER A 70 -4.73 5.38 12.08
C SER A 70 -5.22 4.01 11.63
N ASN A 71 -4.37 3.24 10.97
CA ASN A 71 -4.58 1.82 10.75
C ASN A 71 -3.22 1.08 10.67
N ASN A 72 -3.24 -0.20 11.06
CA ASN A 72 -2.06 -1.08 11.04
C ASN A 72 -2.27 -2.24 10.05
N LEU A 73 -3.06 -2.02 9.01
CA LEU A 73 -3.42 -3.07 8.06
C LEU A 73 -2.21 -3.51 7.24
N THR A 74 -1.92 -4.80 7.28
CA THR A 74 -0.92 -5.45 6.43
C THR A 74 -1.61 -6.17 5.28
N LEU A 75 -1.17 -5.91 4.06
CA LEU A 75 -1.58 -6.67 2.89
C LEU A 75 -0.45 -7.62 2.47
N TYR A 76 -0.68 -8.91 2.65
CA TYR A 76 0.04 -9.99 1.99
C TYR A 76 -0.59 -10.22 0.62
N PHE A 77 0.22 -10.21 -0.42
CA PHE A 77 -0.29 -10.39 -1.79
C PHE A 77 0.64 -11.26 -2.62
N ALA A 78 0.09 -12.17 -3.40
CA ALA A 78 0.89 -12.83 -4.41
C ALA A 78 1.20 -11.86 -5.55
N PRO A 79 2.46 -11.76 -6.02
CA PRO A 79 2.80 -10.96 -7.19
C PRO A 79 2.04 -11.42 -8.43
N ILE A 80 1.43 -10.47 -9.13
CA ILE A 80 0.60 -10.67 -10.32
C ILE A 80 1.10 -9.80 -11.47
N LYS A 81 0.59 -9.98 -12.67
CA LYS A 81 0.96 -9.11 -13.81
C LYS A 81 0.64 -7.64 -13.55
N LYS A 82 -0.40 -7.36 -12.76
CA LYS A 82 -0.83 -6.01 -12.39
C LYS A 82 -0.45 -5.63 -10.95
N THR A 83 0.70 -6.09 -10.49
CA THR A 83 1.19 -5.75 -9.14
C THR A 83 1.30 -4.23 -8.93
N GLU A 84 1.69 -3.46 -9.94
CA GLU A 84 1.76 -2.00 -9.85
C GLU A 84 0.39 -1.37 -9.54
N ASP A 85 -0.68 -1.81 -10.22
CA ASP A 85 -2.04 -1.34 -9.97
C ASP A 85 -2.51 -1.72 -8.55
N LEU A 86 -2.22 -2.95 -8.12
CA LEU A 86 -2.54 -3.42 -6.77
C LEU A 86 -1.87 -2.55 -5.70
N LEU A 87 -0.57 -2.28 -5.83
CA LEU A 87 0.18 -1.46 -4.88
C LEU A 87 -0.34 -0.02 -4.83
N ASN A 88 -0.62 0.55 -6.00
CA ASN A 88 -1.17 1.90 -6.11
C ASN A 88 -2.51 1.99 -5.36
N MET A 89 -3.47 1.09 -5.64
CA MET A 89 -4.79 1.09 -5.00
C MET A 89 -4.70 0.79 -3.50
N ALA A 90 -3.91 -0.20 -3.08
CA ALA A 90 -3.74 -0.53 -1.66
C ALA A 90 -3.12 0.64 -0.87
N THR A 91 -2.18 1.36 -1.47
CA THR A 91 -1.61 2.57 -0.89
C THR A 91 -2.67 3.65 -0.71
N GLN A 92 -3.45 3.97 -1.74
CA GLN A 92 -4.54 4.95 -1.65
C GLN A 92 -5.56 4.62 -0.56
N MET A 93 -5.82 3.34 -0.34
CA MET A 93 -6.73 2.87 0.71
C MET A 93 -6.14 2.86 2.12
N GLY A 94 -4.90 3.29 2.30
CA GLY A 94 -4.30 3.48 3.62
C GLY A 94 -3.62 2.24 4.20
N VAL A 95 -3.34 1.18 3.44
CA VAL A 95 -2.57 0.03 3.93
C VAL A 95 -1.23 0.51 4.50
N ALA A 96 -0.84 -0.01 5.67
CA ALA A 96 0.39 0.37 6.35
C ALA A 96 1.60 -0.46 5.91
N VAL A 97 1.40 -1.75 5.64
CA VAL A 97 2.45 -2.68 5.26
C VAL A 97 2.03 -3.50 4.05
N LEU A 98 2.92 -3.60 3.07
CA LEU A 98 2.78 -4.36 1.84
C LEU A 98 3.85 -5.45 1.81
N GLN A 99 3.46 -6.71 1.76
CA GLN A 99 4.43 -7.82 1.71
C GLN A 99 4.06 -8.84 0.63
N PRO A 100 4.93 -9.01 -0.39
CA PRO A 100 4.73 -10.04 -1.39
C PRO A 100 4.88 -11.44 -0.79
N VAL A 101 4.00 -12.36 -1.20
CA VAL A 101 4.03 -13.78 -0.80
C VAL A 101 4.12 -14.64 -2.05
N ILE A 102 5.16 -15.45 -2.14
CA ILE A 102 5.37 -16.37 -3.26
C ILE A 102 4.59 -17.65 -2.97
N THR A 103 3.54 -17.87 -3.74
CA THR A 103 2.65 -19.03 -3.66
C THR A 103 2.99 -20.03 -4.78
N ALA A 104 2.43 -21.24 -4.72
CA ALA A 104 2.64 -22.28 -5.71
C ALA A 104 2.24 -21.87 -7.13
N ARG A 105 1.25 -20.98 -7.25
CA ARG A 105 0.72 -20.51 -8.55
C ARG A 105 1.10 -19.06 -8.86
N THR A 106 2.07 -18.49 -8.16
CA THR A 106 2.62 -17.17 -8.48
C THR A 106 3.36 -17.23 -9.82
N VAL A 107 2.98 -16.38 -10.77
CA VAL A 107 3.60 -16.32 -12.11
C VAL A 107 4.59 -15.15 -12.25
N ALA A 108 4.46 -14.13 -11.44
CA ALA A 108 5.33 -12.94 -11.48
C ALA A 108 6.45 -13.07 -10.44
N HIS A 109 7.53 -13.76 -10.81
CA HIS A 109 8.66 -14.02 -9.89
C HIS A 109 9.67 -12.86 -9.81
N HIS A 110 9.67 -11.96 -10.81
CA HIS A 110 10.58 -10.83 -10.84
C HIS A 110 9.91 -9.56 -10.32
N ILE A 111 10.43 -9.03 -9.22
CA ILE A 111 9.92 -7.83 -8.57
C ILE A 111 10.95 -6.71 -8.74
N ASN A 112 10.57 -5.64 -9.43
CA ASN A 112 11.37 -4.43 -9.50
C ASN A 112 11.09 -3.54 -8.27
N TRP A 113 11.91 -3.72 -7.22
CA TRP A 113 11.74 -3.01 -5.95
C TRP A 113 11.77 -1.50 -6.06
N GLY A 114 12.69 -0.96 -6.87
CA GLY A 114 12.79 0.49 -7.07
C GLY A 114 11.50 1.06 -7.68
N ARG A 115 10.93 0.36 -8.66
CA ARG A 115 9.67 0.74 -9.30
C ARG A 115 8.50 0.65 -8.31
N MET A 116 8.44 -0.42 -7.51
CA MET A 116 7.37 -0.59 -6.51
C MET A 116 7.41 0.49 -5.44
N LYS A 117 8.61 0.80 -4.89
CA LYS A 117 8.77 1.91 -3.93
C LYS A 117 8.30 3.24 -4.55
N LYS A 118 8.67 3.52 -5.79
CA LYS A 118 8.23 4.74 -6.48
C LYS A 118 6.70 4.82 -6.60
N ILE A 119 6.03 3.73 -6.96
CA ILE A 119 4.57 3.68 -7.06
C ILE A 119 3.90 3.97 -5.71
N THR A 120 4.40 3.39 -4.61
CA THR A 120 3.82 3.65 -3.28
C THR A 120 4.03 5.10 -2.84
N VAL A 121 5.15 5.73 -3.18
CA VAL A 121 5.39 7.16 -2.94
C VAL A 121 4.41 8.00 -3.75
N GLU A 122 4.36 7.82 -5.08
CA GLU A 122 3.45 8.55 -5.98
C GLU A 122 1.98 8.40 -5.55
N ALA A 123 1.56 7.18 -5.16
CA ALA A 123 0.22 6.93 -4.67
C ALA A 123 -0.07 7.65 -3.34
N SER A 124 0.91 7.74 -2.42
CA SER A 124 0.78 8.48 -1.16
C SER A 124 0.66 9.99 -1.41
N GLU A 125 1.45 10.54 -2.34
CA GLU A 125 1.36 11.94 -2.77
C GLU A 125 -0.02 12.28 -3.31
N GLN A 126 -0.55 11.42 -4.20
CA GLN A 126 -1.84 11.63 -4.87
C GLN A 126 -3.05 11.41 -3.95
N SER A 127 -2.94 10.54 -2.97
CA SER A 127 -4.03 10.20 -2.04
C SER A 127 -4.06 11.00 -0.75
N ASN A 128 -3.24 12.05 -0.66
CA ASN A 128 -3.14 12.93 0.50
C ASN A 128 -2.72 12.19 1.78
N ARG A 129 -1.83 11.20 1.69
CA ARG A 129 -1.28 10.48 2.84
C ARG A 129 0.03 11.09 3.31
N ASN A 130 0.21 11.19 4.62
CA ASN A 130 1.46 11.61 5.26
C ASN A 130 2.40 10.44 5.55
N THR A 131 1.98 9.22 5.21
CA THR A 131 2.75 7.99 5.35
C THR A 131 2.86 7.27 4.02
N VAL A 132 4.03 6.72 3.73
CA VAL A 132 4.24 5.75 2.64
C VAL A 132 4.20 4.36 3.25
N PRO A 133 3.44 3.40 2.70
CA PRO A 133 3.40 2.06 3.25
C PRO A 133 4.78 1.40 3.22
N GLN A 134 5.09 0.64 4.26
CA GLN A 134 6.32 -0.14 4.30
C GLN A 134 6.23 -1.31 3.31
N LEU A 135 7.13 -1.35 2.35
CA LEU A 135 7.26 -2.47 1.41
C LEU A 135 8.31 -3.45 1.94
N LEU A 136 7.86 -4.64 2.35
CA LEU A 136 8.71 -5.70 2.88
C LEU A 136 9.23 -6.63 1.78
N ALA A 137 10.34 -7.33 2.08
CA ALA A 137 10.89 -8.35 1.20
C ALA A 137 9.89 -9.51 0.97
N PRO A 138 9.92 -10.17 -0.21
CA PRO A 138 9.08 -11.33 -0.45
C PRO A 138 9.38 -12.45 0.54
N ILE A 139 8.32 -13.16 0.94
CA ILE A 139 8.42 -14.40 1.70
C ILE A 139 7.75 -15.53 0.93
N LYS A 140 8.12 -16.77 1.21
CA LYS A 140 7.40 -17.91 0.69
C LYS A 140 6.11 -18.12 1.50
N PHE A 141 5.06 -18.63 0.84
CA PHE A 141 3.82 -18.99 1.52
C PHE A 141 4.05 -19.99 2.67
N GLU A 142 5.05 -20.86 2.53
CA GLU A 142 5.43 -21.86 3.53
C GLU A 142 5.88 -21.20 4.86
N ASP A 143 6.52 -20.03 4.78
CA ASP A 143 7.09 -19.31 5.91
C ASP A 143 6.09 -18.32 6.54
N LEU A 144 4.89 -18.18 5.95
CA LEU A 144 3.88 -17.22 6.44
C LEU A 144 3.21 -17.73 7.70
N ASP A 145 3.24 -16.93 8.76
CA ASP A 145 2.40 -17.12 9.94
C ASP A 145 0.96 -16.68 9.64
N LEU A 146 0.06 -17.65 9.63
CA LEU A 146 -1.35 -17.49 9.30
C LEU A 146 -2.24 -17.20 10.52
N ALA A 147 -1.70 -17.17 11.74
CA ALA A 147 -2.50 -17.09 12.98
C ALA A 147 -3.36 -15.82 13.11
N ASP A 148 -2.90 -14.69 12.52
CA ASP A 148 -3.62 -13.41 12.54
C ASP A 148 -3.90 -12.90 11.10
N VAL A 149 -4.16 -13.81 10.19
CA VAL A 149 -4.42 -13.51 8.78
C VAL A 149 -5.85 -13.85 8.42
N ILE A 150 -6.50 -12.95 7.67
CA ILE A 150 -7.74 -13.25 6.96
C ILE A 150 -7.45 -13.39 5.48
N VAL A 151 -7.89 -14.49 4.90
CA VAL A 151 -7.65 -14.84 3.49
C VAL A 151 -8.86 -14.46 2.65
N GLY A 152 -8.63 -13.75 1.54
CA GLY A 152 -9.64 -13.61 0.50
C GLY A 152 -9.83 -14.96 -0.19
N ASP A 153 -10.91 -15.65 0.15
CA ASP A 153 -11.14 -17.04 -0.26
C ASP A 153 -12.10 -17.11 -1.45
N GLU A 154 -11.55 -17.40 -2.63
CA GLU A 154 -12.30 -17.51 -3.87
C GLU A 154 -13.25 -18.72 -3.91
N ARG A 155 -13.07 -19.73 -3.05
CA ARG A 155 -13.96 -20.90 -2.98
C ARG A 155 -15.40 -20.49 -2.67
N ALA A 156 -15.59 -19.38 -1.94
CA ALA A 156 -16.92 -18.83 -1.68
C ALA A 156 -17.67 -18.44 -2.97
N ALA A 157 -16.98 -18.00 -4.01
CA ALA A 157 -17.60 -17.69 -5.31
C ALA A 157 -18.06 -18.97 -6.04
N HIS A 158 -17.51 -20.12 -5.68
CA HIS A 158 -17.89 -21.44 -6.20
C HIS A 158 -18.90 -22.19 -5.29
N GLY A 159 -19.50 -21.48 -4.32
CA GLY A 159 -20.54 -22.03 -3.45
C GLY A 159 -20.02 -22.83 -2.24
N VAL A 160 -18.71 -22.80 -1.97
CA VAL A 160 -18.14 -23.42 -0.77
C VAL A 160 -18.47 -22.55 0.44
N ASP A 161 -19.02 -23.16 1.50
CA ASP A 161 -19.17 -22.49 2.79
C ASP A 161 -17.82 -22.38 3.47
N ILE A 162 -17.29 -21.15 3.56
CA ILE A 162 -15.98 -20.87 4.16
C ILE A 162 -16.06 -20.54 5.65
N GLY A 163 -17.26 -20.46 6.20
CA GLY A 163 -17.50 -20.12 7.60
C GLY A 163 -17.11 -18.68 7.95
N SER A 164 -17.38 -18.29 9.19
CA SER A 164 -16.93 -17.04 9.82
C SER A 164 -16.65 -17.31 11.29
N ASN A 165 -15.51 -16.83 11.82
CA ASN A 165 -15.12 -17.04 13.20
C ASN A 165 -15.27 -15.79 14.10
N GLY A 166 -15.77 -14.68 13.54
CA GLY A 166 -15.99 -13.42 14.29
C GLY A 166 -14.75 -12.73 14.86
N LYS A 167 -13.54 -13.26 14.58
CA LYS A 167 -12.27 -12.67 15.06
C LYS A 167 -11.96 -11.39 14.28
N LEU A 168 -11.33 -10.42 14.94
CA LEU A 168 -10.73 -9.25 14.29
C LEU A 168 -9.34 -9.62 13.79
N TYR A 169 -9.01 -9.17 12.60
CA TYR A 169 -7.74 -9.40 11.92
C TYR A 169 -7.11 -8.06 11.54
N SER A 170 -5.78 -8.01 11.51
CA SER A 170 -5.01 -6.87 11.01
C SER A 170 -4.23 -7.17 9.73
N LYS A 171 -4.26 -8.42 9.26
CA LYS A 171 -3.53 -8.88 8.09
C LYS A 171 -4.46 -9.56 7.10
N ILE A 172 -4.34 -9.18 5.82
CA ILE A 172 -5.09 -9.75 4.70
C ILE A 172 -4.14 -10.53 3.81
N LEU A 173 -4.55 -11.69 3.32
CA LEU A 173 -3.82 -12.42 2.28
C LEU A 173 -4.67 -12.53 1.02
N ILE A 174 -4.11 -12.09 -0.11
CA ILE A 174 -4.71 -12.22 -1.44
C ILE A 174 -3.80 -13.09 -2.32
N GLY A 175 -4.39 -14.13 -2.90
CA GLY A 175 -3.73 -15.06 -3.79
C GLY A 175 -3.47 -14.50 -5.20
N PRO A 176 -2.75 -15.27 -6.06
CA PRO A 176 -2.52 -14.92 -7.45
C PRO A 176 -3.77 -15.16 -8.31
N GLU A 177 -3.71 -14.81 -9.60
CA GLU A 177 -4.82 -15.03 -10.55
C GLU A 177 -5.23 -16.52 -10.68
N GLY A 178 -4.31 -17.44 -10.43
CA GLY A 178 -4.58 -18.90 -10.42
C GLY A 178 -5.12 -19.43 -9.10
N GLY A 179 -5.35 -18.55 -8.10
CA GLY A 179 -5.78 -18.92 -6.75
C GLY A 179 -4.71 -19.69 -5.95
N PHE A 180 -5.07 -20.16 -4.78
CA PHE A 180 -4.23 -21.05 -3.97
C PHE A 180 -4.31 -22.49 -4.45
N SER A 181 -3.25 -23.26 -4.26
CA SER A 181 -3.27 -24.71 -4.47
C SER A 181 -4.02 -25.42 -3.34
N ASP A 182 -4.42 -26.68 -3.58
CA ASP A 182 -5.11 -27.49 -2.57
C ASP A 182 -4.28 -27.64 -1.29
N ALA A 183 -2.96 -27.80 -1.41
CA ALA A 183 -2.04 -27.88 -0.28
C ALA A 183 -1.95 -26.56 0.51
N GLU A 184 -2.01 -25.42 -0.18
CA GLU A 184 -2.04 -24.11 0.46
C GLU A 184 -3.37 -23.88 1.18
N PHE A 185 -4.49 -24.26 0.58
CA PHE A 185 -5.80 -24.21 1.25
C PHE A 185 -5.84 -25.14 2.48
N GLU A 186 -5.27 -26.35 2.38
CA GLU A 186 -5.16 -27.23 3.53
C GLU A 186 -4.36 -26.61 4.68
N LYS A 187 -3.25 -25.92 4.37
CA LYS A 187 -2.47 -25.18 5.38
C LYS A 187 -3.25 -24.02 5.98
N ILE A 188 -3.98 -23.22 5.16
CA ILE A 188 -4.86 -22.13 5.60
C ILE A 188 -5.92 -22.68 6.58
N ASP A 189 -6.56 -23.78 6.21
CA ASP A 189 -7.61 -24.40 7.00
C ASP A 189 -7.07 -24.97 8.32
N LYS A 190 -5.94 -25.67 8.29
CA LYS A 190 -5.27 -26.22 9.50
C LYS A 190 -4.76 -25.14 10.45
N ALA A 191 -4.31 -24.00 9.93
CA ALA A 191 -3.86 -22.88 10.75
C ALA A 191 -5.03 -22.12 11.41
N GLY A 192 -6.28 -22.41 11.06
CA GLY A 192 -7.44 -21.66 11.54
C GLY A 192 -7.45 -20.19 11.11
N ALA A 193 -6.81 -19.88 9.98
CA ALA A 193 -6.84 -18.55 9.40
C ALA A 193 -8.29 -18.08 9.14
N GLY A 194 -8.52 -16.77 9.27
CA GLY A 194 -9.81 -16.20 8.89
C GLY A 194 -10.05 -16.35 7.40
N LYS A 195 -11.31 -16.42 7.01
CA LYS A 195 -11.72 -16.50 5.62
C LYS A 195 -12.71 -15.39 5.32
N MET A 196 -12.50 -14.70 4.20
CA MET A 196 -13.35 -13.60 3.76
C MET A 196 -13.90 -13.92 2.38
N SER A 197 -15.21 -14.05 2.29
CA SER A 197 -15.88 -14.05 0.98
C SER A 197 -15.77 -12.65 0.36
N LEU A 198 -15.34 -12.57 -0.87
CA LEU A 198 -15.25 -11.30 -1.61
C LEU A 198 -16.44 -11.07 -2.55
N GLY A 199 -17.43 -11.95 -2.55
CA GLY A 199 -18.63 -11.88 -3.36
C GLY A 199 -18.99 -13.22 -3.99
N LYS A 200 -20.00 -13.20 -4.85
CA LYS A 200 -20.52 -14.38 -5.56
C LYS A 200 -19.82 -14.63 -6.91
N THR A 201 -18.89 -13.78 -7.29
CA THR A 201 -18.12 -13.89 -8.55
C THR A 201 -16.64 -13.92 -8.24
N VAL A 202 -15.87 -14.59 -9.10
CA VAL A 202 -14.40 -14.57 -9.02
C VAL A 202 -13.90 -13.18 -9.42
N LEU A 203 -13.17 -12.53 -8.52
CA LEU A 203 -12.55 -11.22 -8.76
C LEU A 203 -11.12 -11.39 -9.26
N ARG A 204 -10.64 -10.45 -10.04
CA ARG A 204 -9.19 -10.34 -10.28
C ARG A 204 -8.48 -9.98 -8.97
N ALA A 205 -7.22 -10.40 -8.82
CA ALA A 205 -6.49 -10.24 -7.57
C ALA A 205 -6.37 -8.77 -7.11
N GLU A 206 -6.15 -7.83 -8.03
CA GLU A 206 -6.13 -6.40 -7.70
C GLU A 206 -7.50 -5.90 -7.21
N THR A 207 -8.60 -6.38 -7.79
CA THR A 207 -9.95 -6.05 -7.33
C THR A 207 -10.26 -6.73 -5.99
N ALA A 208 -9.85 -7.98 -5.83
CA ALA A 208 -9.99 -8.73 -4.58
C ALA A 208 -9.29 -8.01 -3.41
N ALA A 209 -8.07 -7.48 -3.64
CA ALA A 209 -7.35 -6.71 -2.65
C ALA A 209 -8.13 -5.47 -2.21
N VAL A 210 -8.65 -4.67 -3.16
CA VAL A 210 -9.45 -3.47 -2.86
C VAL A 210 -10.70 -3.82 -2.04
N VAL A 211 -11.45 -4.84 -2.45
CA VAL A 211 -12.67 -5.27 -1.73
C VAL A 211 -12.33 -5.75 -0.32
N ALA A 212 -11.27 -6.54 -0.16
CA ALA A 212 -10.83 -7.04 1.14
C ALA A 212 -10.40 -5.90 2.08
N ILE A 213 -9.60 -4.96 1.58
CA ILE A 213 -9.17 -3.78 2.34
C ILE A 213 -10.39 -2.95 2.77
N ALA A 214 -11.31 -2.64 1.84
CA ALA A 214 -12.52 -1.87 2.16
C ALA A 214 -13.36 -2.53 3.25
N ARG A 215 -13.51 -3.86 3.23
CA ARG A 215 -14.23 -4.61 4.26
C ARG A 215 -13.53 -4.58 5.63
N MET A 216 -12.20 -4.50 5.63
CA MET A 216 -11.42 -4.41 6.89
C MET A 216 -11.47 -3.02 7.51
N LEU A 217 -11.49 -1.97 6.69
CA LEU A 217 -11.50 -0.58 7.16
C LEU A 217 -12.88 -0.10 7.62
N ASN A 218 -13.96 -0.77 7.19
CA ASN A 218 -15.36 -0.40 7.51
C ASN A 218 -15.99 -1.30 8.60
N LYS A 219 -15.17 -1.93 9.43
CA LYS A 219 -15.63 -2.75 10.57
C LYS A 219 -15.81 -1.93 11.84
#